data_d24818e7b13c1b344db8243d0ad93442
#
_entry.id   d24818e7b13c1b344db8243d0ad93442
#
_cell.length_a   1.000
_cell.length_b   1.000
_cell.length_c   1.000
_cell.angle_alpha   90.00
_cell.angle_beta   90.00
_cell.angle_gamma   90.00
#
_symmetry.space_group_name_H-M   'P 1'
#
loop_
_entity.id
_entity.type
_entity.pdbx_description
1 polymer ?
#
loop_
_entity_poly.entity_id
_entity_poly.type
_entity_poly.pdbx_seq_one_letter_code
_entity_poly.pdbx_strand_id
1 'polypeptide(L)'
;MTELIATLVMTHITIVCVTLYLHRGQAHRGIEFHPILEHFMRAWLWLTTGMVTRQWVAIHRKHHRFSDQDGDPHSPHVYGIKRVFFKGAVLYHEASKDKDMVNSYGVGTPADWMELHVYQPHSRLGIGILFVLNTLVFGWWVR
;
A
#
# COMPACT_ATOMS: atom_id res chain seq x y z
N MET A 1 21.12 16.07 -8.04
CA MET A 1 20.26 15.91 -9.25
C MET A 1 19.82 14.46 -9.43
N THR A 2 20.74 13.50 -9.33
CA THR A 2 20.47 12.06 -9.47
C THR A 2 19.45 11.55 -8.45
N GLU A 3 19.57 11.98 -7.20
CA GLU A 3 18.67 11.60 -6.09
C GLU A 3 17.23 12.07 -6.33
N LEU A 4 17.08 13.30 -6.84
CA LEU A 4 15.78 13.85 -7.17
C LEU A 4 15.11 13.05 -8.30
N ILE A 5 15.85 12.76 -9.35
CA ILE A 5 15.34 11.95 -10.47
C ILE A 5 14.96 10.56 -9.97
N ALA A 6 15.82 9.90 -9.19
CA ALA A 6 15.52 8.59 -8.62
C ALA A 6 14.25 8.63 -7.75
N THR A 7 14.11 9.62 -6.88
CA THR A 7 12.91 9.80 -6.05
C THR A 7 11.65 9.97 -6.90
N LEU A 8 11.69 10.81 -7.92
CA LEU A 8 10.54 11.04 -8.81
C LEU A 8 10.16 9.77 -9.57
N VAL A 9 11.13 9.04 -10.11
CA VAL A 9 10.90 7.78 -10.84
C VAL A 9 10.31 6.73 -9.90
N MET A 10 10.90 6.52 -8.72
CA MET A 10 10.39 5.55 -7.74
C MET A 10 8.98 5.90 -7.27
N THR A 11 8.72 7.17 -7.00
CA THR A 11 7.38 7.65 -6.63
C THR A 11 6.38 7.39 -7.74
N HIS A 12 6.74 7.67 -8.99
CA HIS A 12 5.87 7.44 -10.14
C HIS A 12 5.53 5.95 -10.30
N ILE A 13 6.53 5.06 -10.25
CA ILE A 13 6.31 3.61 -10.31
C ILE A 13 5.40 3.16 -9.16
N THR A 14 5.61 3.68 -7.95
CA THR A 14 4.78 3.36 -6.78
C THR A 14 3.32 3.77 -6.99
N ILE A 15 3.08 4.99 -7.50
CA ILE A 15 1.72 5.47 -7.83
C ILE A 15 1.06 4.57 -8.89
N VAL A 16 1.81 4.20 -9.93
CA VAL A 16 1.31 3.27 -10.96
C VAL A 16 0.95 1.91 -10.35
N CYS A 17 1.81 1.35 -9.49
CA CYS A 17 1.52 0.08 -8.82
C CYS A 17 0.30 0.17 -7.89
N VAL A 18 0.14 1.24 -7.12
CA VAL A 18 -1.05 1.46 -6.29
C VAL A 18 -2.30 1.55 -7.16
N THR A 19 -2.25 2.36 -8.23
CA THR A 19 -3.40 2.61 -9.08
C THR A 19 -3.81 1.38 -9.89
N LEU A 20 -2.86 0.70 -10.50
CA LEU A 20 -3.16 -0.43 -11.38
C LEU A 20 -3.37 -1.71 -10.57
N TYR A 21 -2.41 -2.07 -9.71
CA TYR A 21 -2.47 -3.34 -9.00
C TYR A 21 -3.46 -3.29 -7.83
N LEU A 22 -3.23 -2.43 -6.80
CA LEU A 22 -4.09 -2.43 -5.62
C LEU A 22 -5.51 -1.96 -5.93
N HIS A 23 -5.63 -0.84 -6.62
CA HIS A 23 -6.94 -0.23 -6.86
C HIS A 23 -7.72 -0.96 -7.97
N ARG A 24 -7.22 -0.96 -9.21
CA ARG A 24 -7.97 -1.53 -10.34
C ARG A 24 -7.95 -3.05 -10.38
N GLY A 25 -6.80 -3.69 -10.08
CA GLY A 25 -6.66 -5.14 -10.11
C GLY A 25 -7.31 -5.79 -8.89
N GLN A 26 -6.84 -5.45 -7.69
CA GLN A 26 -7.23 -6.17 -6.48
C GLN A 26 -8.53 -5.65 -5.86
N ALA A 27 -8.73 -4.34 -5.73
CA ALA A 27 -9.94 -3.81 -5.09
C ALA A 27 -11.16 -3.92 -5.99
N HIS A 28 -11.07 -3.45 -7.23
CA HIS A 28 -12.19 -3.42 -8.17
C HIS A 28 -12.27 -4.63 -9.11
N ARG A 29 -11.22 -5.45 -9.20
CA ARG A 29 -11.15 -6.62 -10.09
C ARG A 29 -11.46 -6.28 -11.57
N GLY A 30 -11.09 -5.08 -11.99
CA GLY A 30 -11.33 -4.59 -13.35
C GLY A 30 -10.20 -4.91 -14.33
N ILE A 31 -9.05 -5.38 -13.85
CA ILE A 31 -7.89 -5.74 -14.66
C ILE A 31 -7.27 -7.01 -14.11
N GLU A 32 -6.96 -7.94 -15.01
CA GLU A 32 -6.14 -9.12 -14.73
C GLU A 32 -4.74 -8.90 -15.30
N PHE A 33 -3.73 -9.17 -14.50
CA PHE A 33 -2.34 -9.00 -14.90
C PHE A 33 -1.68 -10.35 -15.14
N HIS A 34 -0.70 -10.36 -16.04
CA HIS A 34 0.20 -11.49 -16.16
C HIS A 34 0.90 -11.73 -14.79
N PRO A 35 1.03 -12.98 -14.30
CA PRO A 35 1.55 -13.27 -12.96
C PRO A 35 2.90 -12.64 -12.63
N ILE A 36 3.80 -12.56 -13.62
CA ILE A 36 5.12 -11.92 -13.44
C ILE A 36 4.96 -10.42 -13.13
N LEU A 37 4.08 -9.72 -13.85
CA LEU A 37 3.85 -8.28 -13.66
C LEU A 37 3.14 -8.02 -12.32
N GLU A 38 2.17 -8.87 -11.98
CA GLU A 38 1.49 -8.81 -10.69
C GLU A 38 2.49 -8.98 -9.53
N HIS A 39 3.36 -9.98 -9.62
CA HIS A 39 4.37 -10.23 -8.61
C HIS A 39 5.38 -9.08 -8.50
N PHE A 40 5.81 -8.51 -9.63
CA PHE A 40 6.66 -7.32 -9.63
C PHE A 40 6.00 -6.15 -8.89
N MET A 41 4.73 -5.84 -9.20
CA MET A 41 4.02 -4.73 -8.54
C MET A 41 3.85 -4.96 -7.03
N ARG A 42 3.59 -6.21 -6.60
CA ARG A 42 3.51 -6.59 -5.19
C ARG A 42 4.84 -6.41 -4.47
N ALA A 43 5.92 -6.95 -5.05
CA ALA A 43 7.28 -6.82 -4.51
C ALA A 43 7.70 -5.36 -4.42
N TRP A 44 7.40 -4.56 -5.44
CA TRP A 44 7.66 -3.13 -5.45
C TRP A 44 6.93 -2.38 -4.34
N LEU A 45 5.63 -2.64 -4.17
CA LEU A 45 4.83 -2.02 -3.12
C LEU A 45 5.28 -2.42 -1.72
N TRP A 46 5.64 -3.70 -1.52
CA TRP A 46 6.22 -4.16 -0.26
C TRP A 46 7.53 -3.42 0.05
N LEU A 47 8.40 -3.27 -0.95
CA LEU A 47 9.68 -2.59 -0.82
C LEU A 47 9.53 -1.09 -0.52
N THR A 48 8.61 -0.41 -1.19
CA THR A 48 8.50 1.07 -1.15
C THR A 48 7.52 1.59 -0.11
N THR A 49 6.49 0.83 0.25
CA THR A 49 5.40 1.30 1.11
C THR A 49 5.16 0.44 2.34
N GLY A 50 5.58 -0.83 2.31
CA GLY A 50 5.24 -1.81 3.33
C GLY A 50 3.74 -2.13 3.42
N MET A 51 2.95 -1.78 2.41
CA MET A 51 1.52 -2.07 2.37
C MET A 51 1.26 -3.56 2.22
N VAL A 52 0.34 -4.07 3.04
CA VAL A 52 -0.17 -5.43 2.95
C VAL A 52 -1.39 -5.40 2.03
N THR A 53 -1.34 -6.13 0.92
CA THR A 53 -2.39 -6.14 -0.12
C THR A 53 -3.79 -6.34 0.46
N ARG A 54 -3.97 -7.35 1.31
CA ARG A 54 -5.26 -7.68 1.91
C ARG A 54 -5.82 -6.54 2.78
N GLN A 55 -4.97 -5.90 3.59
CA GLN A 55 -5.39 -4.80 4.45
C GLN A 55 -5.79 -3.58 3.63
N TRP A 56 -4.98 -3.22 2.64
CA TRP A 56 -5.26 -2.07 1.78
C TRP A 56 -6.57 -2.25 1.02
N VAL A 57 -6.76 -3.40 0.41
CA VAL A 57 -7.99 -3.74 -0.35
C VAL A 57 -9.23 -3.72 0.55
N ALA A 58 -9.11 -4.27 1.76
CA ALA A 58 -10.20 -4.28 2.72
C ALA A 58 -10.64 -2.86 3.13
N ILE A 59 -9.67 -2.01 3.49
CA ILE A 59 -9.91 -0.62 3.86
C ILE A 59 -10.54 0.14 2.69
N HIS A 60 -10.02 -0.03 1.48
CA HIS A 60 -10.49 0.64 0.28
C HIS A 60 -11.92 0.23 -0.10
N ARG A 61 -12.23 -1.07 -0.04
CA ARG A 61 -13.59 -1.57 -0.31
C ARG A 61 -14.59 -1.11 0.76
N LYS A 62 -14.17 -1.05 2.04
CA LYS A 62 -15.00 -0.50 3.10
C LYS A 62 -15.28 0.99 2.88
N HIS A 63 -14.26 1.76 2.47
CA HIS A 63 -14.44 3.16 2.08
C HIS A 63 -15.48 3.30 0.97
N HIS A 64 -15.38 2.54 -0.11
CA HIS A 64 -16.39 2.59 -1.18
C HIS A 64 -17.80 2.24 -0.72
N ARG A 65 -17.94 1.31 0.22
CA ARG A 65 -19.25 0.90 0.75
C ARG A 65 -19.88 1.97 1.63
N PHE A 66 -19.09 2.69 2.41
CA PHE A 66 -19.56 3.69 3.37
C PHE A 66 -19.10 5.11 3.03
N SER A 67 -18.79 5.36 1.75
CA SER A 67 -18.21 6.63 1.31
C SER A 67 -18.91 7.83 1.95
N ASP A 68 -18.14 8.62 2.71
CA ASP A 68 -18.56 9.83 3.43
C ASP A 68 -19.65 9.64 4.51
N GLN A 69 -19.88 8.39 4.94
CA GLN A 69 -20.84 8.05 5.98
C GLN A 69 -20.13 7.46 7.23
N ASP A 70 -20.88 7.29 8.31
CA ASP A 70 -20.39 6.60 9.49
C ASP A 70 -19.90 5.18 9.14
N GLY A 71 -18.70 4.85 9.58
CA GLY A 71 -18.05 3.58 9.26
C GLY A 71 -17.03 3.66 8.12
N ASP A 72 -16.94 4.78 7.40
CA ASP A 72 -15.86 5.03 6.44
C ASP A 72 -14.52 5.19 7.18
N PRO A 73 -13.49 4.38 6.86
CA PRO A 73 -12.23 4.37 7.61
C PRO A 73 -11.37 5.64 7.45
N HIS A 74 -11.63 6.49 6.46
CA HIS A 74 -10.81 7.68 6.20
C HIS A 74 -11.53 8.83 5.49
N SER A 75 -12.84 8.96 5.70
CA SER A 75 -13.61 10.06 5.13
C SER A 75 -13.22 11.42 5.71
N PRO A 76 -13.00 12.45 4.86
CA PRO A 76 -12.83 13.81 5.32
C PRO A 76 -14.10 14.40 5.94
N HIS A 77 -15.28 13.90 5.60
CA HIS A 77 -16.55 14.32 6.21
C HIS A 77 -16.69 13.80 7.64
N VAL A 78 -16.24 12.56 7.91
CA VAL A 78 -16.31 11.92 9.23
C VAL A 78 -15.18 12.40 10.15
N TYR A 79 -13.95 12.46 9.64
CA TYR A 79 -12.75 12.75 10.44
C TYR A 79 -12.25 14.19 10.31
N GLY A 80 -12.75 14.95 9.33
CA GLY A 80 -12.25 16.27 8.97
C GLY A 80 -11.03 16.22 8.04
N ILE A 81 -11.00 17.15 7.06
CA ILE A 81 -9.95 17.18 6.01
C ILE A 81 -8.53 17.27 6.59
N LYS A 82 -8.32 18.06 7.64
CA LYS A 82 -7.00 18.18 8.27
C LYS A 82 -6.49 16.85 8.85
N ARG A 83 -7.39 16.09 9.50
CA ARG A 83 -7.02 14.78 10.08
C ARG A 83 -6.70 13.78 8.99
N VAL A 84 -7.51 13.71 7.92
CA VAL A 84 -7.25 12.80 6.81
C VAL A 84 -5.94 13.17 6.09
N PHE A 85 -5.69 14.46 5.85
CA PHE A 85 -4.50 14.91 5.15
C PHE A 85 -3.20 14.66 5.96
N PHE A 86 -3.18 15.05 7.25
CA PHE A 86 -1.96 14.94 8.06
C PHE A 86 -1.81 13.61 8.80
N LYS A 87 -2.90 12.85 9.01
CA LYS A 87 -2.90 11.60 9.77
C LYS A 87 -3.48 10.43 8.99
N GLY A 88 -3.54 10.50 7.66
CA GLY A 88 -4.06 9.42 6.83
C GLY A 88 -3.35 8.09 7.05
N ALA A 89 -2.03 8.09 7.21
CA ALA A 89 -1.27 6.88 7.53
C ALA A 89 -1.64 6.29 8.91
N VAL A 90 -1.97 7.13 9.90
CA VAL A 90 -2.44 6.69 11.21
C VAL A 90 -3.83 6.07 11.10
N LEU A 91 -4.74 6.73 10.39
CA LEU A 91 -6.09 6.20 10.13
C LEU A 91 -6.03 4.84 9.42
N TYR A 92 -5.17 4.72 8.41
CA TYR A 92 -4.93 3.45 7.74
C TYR A 92 -4.43 2.38 8.71
N HIS A 93 -3.43 2.71 9.55
CA HIS A 93 -2.88 1.77 10.51
C HIS A 93 -3.90 1.36 11.58
N GLU A 94 -4.74 2.28 12.05
CA GLU A 94 -5.83 1.96 12.98
C GLU A 94 -6.87 1.03 12.32
N ALA A 95 -7.30 1.34 11.11
CA ALA A 95 -8.24 0.51 10.36
C ALA A 95 -7.67 -0.89 10.05
N SER A 96 -6.37 -1.00 9.75
CA SER A 96 -5.74 -2.28 9.44
C SER A 96 -5.67 -3.27 10.62
N LYS A 97 -5.89 -2.80 11.86
CA LYS A 97 -5.94 -3.65 13.06
C LYS A 97 -7.29 -4.35 13.26
N ASP A 98 -8.33 -3.85 12.62
CA ASP A 98 -9.67 -4.47 12.64
C ASP A 98 -9.66 -5.76 11.79
N LYS A 99 -9.39 -6.88 12.45
CA LYS A 99 -9.27 -8.18 11.78
C LYS A 99 -10.59 -8.63 11.15
N ASP A 100 -11.72 -8.31 11.74
CA ASP A 100 -13.04 -8.70 11.22
C ASP A 100 -13.34 -7.93 9.94
N MET A 101 -13.03 -6.65 9.92
CA MET A 101 -13.11 -5.83 8.72
C MET A 101 -12.15 -6.34 7.63
N VAL A 102 -10.89 -6.60 7.96
CA VAL A 102 -9.90 -7.12 7.01
C VAL A 102 -10.32 -8.48 6.44
N ASN A 103 -10.86 -9.36 7.28
CA ASN A 103 -11.35 -10.66 6.84
C ASN A 103 -12.59 -10.55 5.94
N SER A 104 -13.52 -9.65 6.25
CA SER A 104 -14.76 -9.48 5.50
C SER A 104 -14.56 -8.81 4.15
N TYR A 105 -13.77 -7.73 4.09
CA TYR A 105 -13.58 -6.93 2.88
C TYR A 105 -12.36 -7.30 2.06
N GLY A 106 -11.37 -7.99 2.65
CA GLY A 106 -10.12 -8.41 1.99
C GLY A 106 -10.22 -9.74 1.24
N VAL A 107 -11.42 -10.27 1.02
CA VAL A 107 -11.63 -11.57 0.36
C VAL A 107 -11.16 -11.53 -1.10
N GLY A 108 -10.50 -12.64 -1.52
CA GLY A 108 -10.03 -12.83 -2.89
C GLY A 108 -8.79 -12.02 -3.27
N THR A 109 -8.04 -11.54 -2.29
CA THR A 109 -6.67 -11.06 -2.49
C THR A 109 -5.69 -12.24 -2.50
N PRO A 110 -4.47 -12.07 -3.07
CA PRO A 110 -3.48 -13.14 -3.10
C PRO A 110 -3.18 -13.71 -1.71
N ALA A 111 -3.09 -15.04 -1.64
CA ALA A 111 -2.74 -15.80 -0.44
C ALA A 111 -1.67 -16.86 -0.77
N ASP A 112 -0.80 -16.56 -1.73
CA ASP A 112 0.32 -17.43 -2.10
C ASP A 112 1.43 -17.42 -1.03
N TRP A 113 2.42 -18.28 -1.24
CA TRP A 113 3.53 -18.46 -0.29
C TRP A 113 4.26 -17.13 0.01
N MET A 114 4.51 -16.30 -1.01
CA MET A 114 5.20 -15.02 -0.82
C MET A 114 4.37 -14.04 0.02
N GLU A 115 3.07 -13.99 -0.22
CA GLU A 115 2.18 -13.12 0.56
C GLU A 115 2.16 -13.55 2.03
N LEU A 116 2.00 -14.86 2.29
CA LEU A 116 1.81 -15.38 3.65
C LEU A 116 3.10 -15.41 4.47
N HIS A 117 4.27 -15.61 3.84
CA HIS A 117 5.54 -15.80 4.56
C HIS A 117 6.50 -14.62 4.44
N VAL A 118 6.33 -13.74 3.46
CA VAL A 118 7.25 -12.61 3.24
C VAL A 118 6.52 -11.28 3.39
N TYR A 119 5.54 -10.99 2.54
CA TYR A 119 4.98 -9.64 2.46
C TYR A 119 4.15 -9.25 3.69
N GLN A 120 3.23 -10.11 4.13
CA GLN A 120 2.39 -9.82 5.30
C GLN A 120 3.17 -9.79 6.62
N PRO A 121 3.91 -10.86 7.01
CA PRO A 121 4.57 -10.88 8.32
C PRO A 121 5.74 -9.93 8.42
N HIS A 122 6.37 -9.61 7.29
CA HIS A 122 7.57 -8.76 7.23
C HIS A 122 7.34 -7.47 6.42
N SER A 123 6.16 -6.85 6.55
CA SER A 123 5.79 -5.67 5.77
C SER A 123 6.77 -4.49 5.91
N ARG A 124 7.37 -4.31 7.10
CA ARG A 124 8.36 -3.25 7.35
C ARG A 124 9.77 -3.58 6.87
N LEU A 125 10.07 -4.85 6.66
CA LEU A 125 11.40 -5.29 6.21
C LEU A 125 11.74 -4.73 4.83
N GLY A 126 10.76 -4.68 3.91
CA GLY A 126 10.94 -4.11 2.59
C GLY A 126 11.43 -2.66 2.64
N ILE A 127 10.80 -1.84 3.48
CA ILE A 127 11.20 -0.43 3.68
C ILE A 127 12.62 -0.36 4.23
N GLY A 128 12.98 -1.22 5.20
CA GLY A 128 14.33 -1.30 5.74
C GLY A 128 15.38 -1.66 4.68
N ILE A 129 15.07 -2.63 3.81
CA ILE A 129 15.93 -3.00 2.68
C ILE A 129 16.10 -1.81 1.73
N LEU A 130 15.00 -1.15 1.35
CA LEU A 130 15.06 0.01 0.48
C LEU A 130 15.90 1.14 1.09
N PHE A 131 15.76 1.40 2.38
CA PHE A 131 16.57 2.39 3.10
C PHE A 131 18.06 2.08 3.01
N VAL A 132 18.45 0.81 3.26
CA VAL A 132 19.84 0.36 3.14
C VAL A 132 20.35 0.51 1.70
N LEU A 133 19.57 0.07 0.71
CA LEU A 133 19.95 0.20 -0.71
C LEU A 133 20.16 1.67 -1.11
N ASN A 134 19.24 2.56 -0.75
CA ASN A 134 19.38 3.99 -1.04
C ASN A 134 20.61 4.58 -0.35
N THR A 135 20.89 4.19 0.90
CA THR A 135 22.07 4.62 1.62
C THR A 135 23.37 4.16 0.96
N LEU A 136 23.41 2.94 0.44
CA LEU A 136 24.58 2.42 -0.27
C LEU A 136 24.79 3.08 -1.65
N VAL A 137 23.69 3.38 -2.37
CA VAL A 137 23.76 3.95 -3.72
C VAL A 137 24.03 5.44 -3.70
N PHE A 138 23.37 6.19 -2.83
CA PHE A 138 23.45 7.65 -2.79
C PHE A 138 24.36 8.17 -1.67
N GLY A 139 24.80 7.29 -0.79
CA GLY A 139 25.64 7.62 0.35
C GLY A 139 24.87 8.23 1.52
N TRP A 140 25.40 8.03 2.74
CA TRP A 140 24.96 8.74 3.94
C TRP A 140 25.45 10.20 3.93
N TRP A 141 26.36 10.51 3.03
CA TRP A 141 27.06 11.79 2.93
C TRP A 141 26.49 12.61 1.79
N VAL A 142 25.43 13.36 2.07
CA VAL A 142 25.18 14.56 1.28
C VAL A 142 26.29 15.55 1.64
N ARG A 143 27.26 15.67 0.74
CA ARG A 143 28.24 16.75 0.80
C ARG A 143 27.59 18.08 0.46
#